data_73a5f04fac4abca3d1c9203c04e9407e
#
_entry.id   73a5f04fac4abca3d1c9203c04e9407e
#
_cell.length_a   1.000
_cell.length_b   1.000
_cell.length_c   1.000
_cell.angle_alpha   90.00
_cell.angle_beta   90.00
_cell.angle_gamma   90.00
#
_symmetry.space_group_name_H-M   'P 1'
#
loop_
_entity.id
_entity.type
_entity.pdbx_description
1 polymer ?
#
loop_
_entity_poly.entity_id
_entity_poly.type
_entity_poly.pdbx_seq_one_letter_code
_entity_poly.pdbx_strand_id
1 'polypeptide(L)'
;MKKLVLIFALIAAAAYFVSINKNHLKVEYISIGTQPTKALEVASFDAAAKPKNIILIIGDGTGLNQITLSRIASGGPDHRLAIDQMPFFGNSLTHSYNNIYTDSAASATSWATGIKTKNKFLSITPDGKAIPEILSNKGYISGLVATSSITHATPAAFYAHIDSRYKEKEIASQLLESPIKLSLGGGLEFFDIEKVKESNLLITDMNDLDGDKFLKAKKVLGLFDEDGINRSSSKPTQLQMTKAALNWLSSKANLNSCNGFFLMSEGSQIDWASHDNDAATMVVEFKDFDQTIAMAMDFVTSNKETLLLVTADHETGGLQILSQKNDTVKVQWGTGSHTSIPVGVYAYGPGAHVFTGLMDNTDIHYMILDAIESSGLKPLVCSN
;
A
#
# COMPACT_ATOMS: atom_id res chain seq x y z
N MET A 1 0.32 58.68 14.68
CA MET A 1 -0.13 57.34 15.12
C MET A 1 -0.72 56.50 13.99
N LYS A 2 -1.75 56.95 13.23
CA LYS A 2 -2.38 56.11 12.16
C LYS A 2 -1.41 55.67 11.06
N LYS A 3 -0.44 56.48 10.61
CA LYS A 3 0.57 56.09 9.59
C LYS A 3 1.55 55.06 10.12
N LEU A 4 1.91 55.09 11.40
CA LEU A 4 2.83 54.12 12.00
C LEU A 4 2.17 52.72 12.13
N VAL A 5 0.88 52.68 12.50
CA VAL A 5 0.10 51.44 12.59
C VAL A 5 -0.07 50.80 11.20
N LEU A 6 -0.25 51.59 10.14
CA LEU A 6 -0.36 51.08 8.79
C LEU A 6 0.95 50.48 8.28
N ILE A 7 2.10 51.08 8.61
CA ILE A 7 3.43 50.56 8.26
C ILE A 7 3.71 49.27 9.01
N PHE A 8 3.38 49.16 10.30
CA PHE A 8 3.53 47.93 11.06
C PHE A 8 2.62 46.82 10.54
N ALA A 9 1.38 47.13 10.15
CA ALA A 9 0.46 46.15 9.55
C ALA A 9 0.96 45.65 8.19
N LEU A 10 1.54 46.51 7.35
CA LEU A 10 2.14 46.12 6.06
C LEU A 10 3.41 45.28 6.24
N ILE A 11 4.25 45.62 7.23
CA ILE A 11 5.45 44.81 7.55
C ILE A 11 5.06 43.46 8.13
N ALA A 12 4.05 43.39 9.00
CA ALA A 12 3.54 42.11 9.52
C ALA A 12 2.88 41.26 8.44
N ALA A 13 2.11 41.88 7.52
CA ALA A 13 1.54 41.18 6.38
C ALA A 13 2.61 40.69 5.41
N ALA A 14 3.65 41.50 5.14
CA ALA A 14 4.78 41.07 4.29
C ALA A 14 5.61 40.00 4.98
N ALA A 15 5.86 40.07 6.28
CA ALA A 15 6.54 39.04 7.05
C ALA A 15 5.72 37.74 7.12
N TYR A 16 4.40 37.83 7.25
CA TYR A 16 3.48 36.70 7.18
C TYR A 16 3.47 36.08 5.77
N PHE A 17 3.43 36.90 4.72
CA PHE A 17 3.50 36.41 3.32
C PHE A 17 4.86 35.78 2.98
N VAL A 18 5.96 36.35 3.50
CA VAL A 18 7.32 35.78 3.37
C VAL A 18 7.45 34.50 4.21
N SER A 19 6.80 34.40 5.37
CA SER A 19 6.77 33.18 6.19
C SER A 19 5.96 32.09 5.53
N ILE A 20 4.81 32.40 4.92
CA ILE A 20 4.01 31.45 4.13
C ILE A 20 4.81 30.97 2.91
N ASN A 21 5.51 31.87 2.20
CA ASN A 21 6.29 31.49 1.03
C ASN A 21 7.63 30.81 1.36
N LYS A 22 8.16 30.93 2.57
CA LYS A 22 9.40 30.23 2.95
C LYS A 22 9.24 28.73 3.22
N ASN A 23 8.01 28.24 3.39
CA ASN A 23 7.81 26.88 3.91
C ASN A 23 7.54 25.79 2.85
N HIS A 24 7.55 26.07 1.53
CA HIS A 24 6.95 25.07 0.61
C HIS A 24 7.60 24.86 -0.76
N LEU A 25 8.87 25.21 -0.93
CA LEU A 25 9.57 24.88 -2.18
C LEU A 25 10.92 24.23 -1.90
N LYS A 26 10.90 23.03 -1.31
CA LYS A 26 12.13 22.26 -1.24
C LYS A 26 12.50 21.82 -2.66
N VAL A 27 13.70 22.16 -3.07
CA VAL A 27 14.28 21.79 -4.37
C VAL A 27 15.39 20.80 -4.12
N GLU A 28 15.38 19.72 -4.86
CA GLU A 28 16.42 18.70 -4.81
C GLU A 28 16.93 18.35 -6.21
N TYR A 29 18.06 17.67 -6.27
CA TYR A 29 18.67 17.18 -7.50
C TYR A 29 18.92 15.68 -7.36
N ILE A 30 18.28 14.90 -8.21
CA ILE A 30 18.37 13.44 -8.20
C ILE A 30 19.19 12.98 -9.39
N SER A 31 20.15 12.08 -9.17
CA SER A 31 20.96 11.50 -10.24
C SER A 31 20.11 10.65 -11.18
N ILE A 32 20.36 10.79 -12.47
CA ILE A 32 19.78 9.92 -13.49
C ILE A 32 20.51 8.58 -13.46
N GLY A 33 19.74 7.51 -13.30
CA GLY A 33 20.30 6.16 -13.30
C GLY A 33 20.65 5.64 -14.69
N THR A 34 21.39 4.57 -14.72
CA THR A 34 21.85 3.92 -15.97
C THR A 34 21.58 2.42 -15.99
N GLN A 35 20.72 1.93 -15.09
CA GLN A 35 20.40 0.50 -15.04
C GLN A 35 19.58 0.11 -16.30
N PRO A 36 19.91 -1.01 -16.95
CA PRO A 36 19.12 -1.49 -18.07
C PRO A 36 17.73 -1.92 -17.58
N THR A 37 16.72 -1.75 -18.43
CA THR A 37 15.41 -2.32 -18.18
C THR A 37 15.49 -3.84 -18.14
N LYS A 38 14.97 -4.44 -17.06
CA LYS A 38 14.74 -5.88 -16.99
C LYS A 38 13.35 -6.15 -17.57
N ALA A 39 13.27 -6.78 -18.74
CA ALA A 39 12.01 -7.22 -19.30
C ALA A 39 11.41 -8.32 -18.42
N LEU A 40 10.14 -8.18 -18.08
CA LEU A 40 9.37 -9.19 -17.36
C LEU A 40 8.58 -10.05 -18.36
N GLU A 41 8.39 -11.31 -18.02
CA GLU A 41 7.47 -12.15 -18.76
C GLU A 41 6.04 -11.79 -18.40
N VAL A 42 5.26 -11.35 -19.38
CA VAL A 42 3.86 -10.98 -19.21
C VAL A 42 2.99 -12.01 -19.96
N ALA A 43 2.33 -12.87 -19.21
CA ALA A 43 1.41 -13.87 -19.77
C ALA A 43 0.12 -13.21 -20.25
N SER A 44 -0.51 -13.81 -21.27
CA SER A 44 -1.86 -13.46 -21.68
C SER A 44 -2.87 -14.31 -20.93
N PHE A 45 -4.02 -13.71 -20.59
CA PHE A 45 -5.14 -14.38 -19.94
C PHE A 45 -6.39 -14.28 -20.81
N ASP A 46 -7.20 -15.33 -20.81
CA ASP A 46 -8.52 -15.27 -21.41
C ASP A 46 -9.37 -14.22 -20.69
N ALA A 47 -10.13 -13.41 -21.42
CA ALA A 47 -11.03 -12.41 -20.85
C ALA A 47 -12.11 -13.01 -19.93
N ALA A 48 -12.48 -14.28 -20.15
CA ALA A 48 -13.42 -15.01 -19.30
C ALA A 48 -12.75 -15.69 -18.09
N ALA A 49 -11.41 -15.69 -18.01
CA ALA A 49 -10.70 -16.30 -16.88
C ALA A 49 -10.98 -15.50 -15.58
N LYS A 50 -11.18 -16.25 -14.51
CA LYS A 50 -11.50 -15.71 -13.19
C LYS A 50 -10.39 -16.01 -12.19
N PRO A 51 -10.01 -15.04 -11.35
CA PRO A 51 -9.01 -15.28 -10.31
C PRO A 51 -9.58 -16.11 -9.16
N LYS A 52 -8.73 -16.94 -8.57
CA LYS A 52 -8.97 -17.55 -7.25
C LYS A 52 -8.29 -16.74 -6.15
N ASN A 53 -7.19 -16.07 -6.46
CA ASN A 53 -6.40 -15.33 -5.49
C ASN A 53 -6.33 -13.86 -5.87
N ILE A 54 -6.25 -13.00 -4.87
CA ILE A 54 -6.09 -11.56 -5.05
C ILE A 54 -4.82 -11.10 -4.32
N ILE A 55 -3.99 -10.35 -5.02
CA ILE A 55 -2.87 -9.58 -4.45
C ILE A 55 -3.17 -8.11 -4.70
N LEU A 56 -3.25 -7.32 -3.64
CA LEU A 56 -3.37 -5.86 -3.68
C LEU A 56 -2.08 -5.25 -3.12
N ILE A 57 -1.28 -4.64 -3.99
CA ILE A 57 -0.05 -3.94 -3.59
C ILE A 57 -0.34 -2.44 -3.57
N ILE A 58 0.00 -1.78 -2.47
CA ILE A 58 -0.26 -0.37 -2.22
C ILE A 58 1.05 0.37 -2.01
N GLY A 59 1.31 1.41 -2.78
CA GLY A 59 2.37 2.37 -2.51
C GLY A 59 1.78 3.60 -1.85
N ASP A 60 1.90 3.72 -0.54
CA ASP A 60 1.38 4.89 0.19
C ASP A 60 2.00 6.17 -0.35
N GLY A 61 1.19 7.20 -0.61
CA GLY A 61 1.64 8.49 -1.12
C GLY A 61 2.15 8.50 -2.57
N THR A 62 1.92 7.42 -3.33
CA THR A 62 2.55 7.20 -4.63
C THR A 62 1.73 7.76 -5.80
N GLY A 63 2.04 8.97 -6.22
CA GLY A 63 1.51 9.57 -7.44
C GLY A 63 2.36 9.24 -8.69
N LEU A 64 1.89 9.67 -9.86
CA LEU A 64 2.59 9.44 -11.13
C LEU A 64 3.97 10.11 -11.21
N ASN A 65 4.18 11.19 -10.44
CA ASN A 65 5.48 11.86 -10.40
C ASN A 65 6.49 11.10 -9.54
N GLN A 66 6.07 10.44 -8.46
CA GLN A 66 6.91 9.54 -7.67
C GLN A 66 7.38 8.35 -8.54
N ILE A 67 6.48 7.75 -9.31
CA ILE A 67 6.78 6.69 -10.28
C ILE A 67 7.77 7.19 -11.34
N THR A 68 7.50 8.37 -11.92
CA THR A 68 8.34 8.95 -12.97
C THR A 68 9.73 9.27 -12.48
N LEU A 69 9.87 9.87 -11.28
CA LEU A 69 11.17 10.16 -10.70
C LEU A 69 11.94 8.88 -10.42
N SER A 70 11.30 7.86 -9.87
CA SER A 70 11.91 6.56 -9.58
C SER A 70 12.38 5.84 -10.85
N ARG A 71 11.63 5.95 -11.95
CA ARG A 71 12.04 5.46 -13.28
C ARG A 71 13.33 6.15 -13.74
N ILE A 72 13.35 7.48 -13.70
CA ILE A 72 14.51 8.29 -14.12
C ILE A 72 15.72 7.98 -13.24
N ALA A 73 15.54 7.90 -11.93
CA ALA A 73 16.61 7.61 -10.97
C ALA A 73 17.13 6.17 -11.11
N SER A 74 16.36 5.23 -11.61
CA SER A 74 16.79 3.85 -11.84
C SER A 74 17.61 3.69 -13.11
N GLY A 75 17.11 4.14 -14.27
CA GLY A 75 17.77 3.87 -15.56
C GLY A 75 17.52 4.93 -16.64
N GLY A 76 17.08 6.12 -16.23
CA GLY A 76 16.79 7.21 -17.15
C GLY A 76 15.34 7.20 -17.65
N PRO A 77 14.97 8.15 -18.54
CA PRO A 77 13.58 8.35 -18.95
C PRO A 77 12.98 7.18 -19.76
N ASP A 78 13.82 6.41 -20.44
CA ASP A 78 13.39 5.25 -21.24
C ASP A 78 13.37 3.94 -20.47
N HIS A 79 13.84 3.96 -19.23
CA HIS A 79 13.78 2.77 -18.35
C HIS A 79 12.32 2.32 -18.13
N ARG A 80 12.12 1.03 -17.96
CA ARG A 80 10.82 0.47 -17.59
C ARG A 80 10.93 -0.20 -16.24
N LEU A 81 10.22 0.35 -15.27
CA LEU A 81 9.96 -0.25 -13.97
C LEU A 81 9.05 -1.48 -14.12
N ALA A 82 8.91 -2.30 -13.11
CA ALA A 82 7.95 -3.41 -13.13
C ALA A 82 6.52 -2.90 -13.27
N ILE A 83 6.17 -1.85 -12.55
CA ILE A 83 4.84 -1.22 -12.64
C ILE A 83 4.51 -0.73 -14.06
N ASP A 84 5.51 -0.25 -14.82
CA ASP A 84 5.35 0.21 -16.21
C ASP A 84 5.07 -0.93 -17.20
N GLN A 85 5.31 -2.19 -16.81
CA GLN A 85 5.13 -3.38 -17.63
C GLN A 85 3.80 -4.09 -17.36
N MET A 86 3.00 -3.59 -16.40
CA MET A 86 1.67 -4.12 -16.16
C MET A 86 0.71 -3.76 -17.31
N PRO A 87 -0.06 -4.74 -17.85
CA PRO A 87 -0.76 -4.57 -19.13
C PRO A 87 -2.01 -3.69 -19.06
N PHE A 88 -2.63 -3.53 -17.88
CA PHE A 88 -3.86 -2.73 -17.72
C PHE A 88 -3.62 -1.58 -16.77
N PHE A 89 -4.11 -0.41 -17.16
CA PHE A 89 -3.96 0.84 -16.43
C PHE A 89 -5.26 1.64 -16.37
N GLY A 90 -5.56 2.15 -15.20
CA GLY A 90 -6.63 3.12 -14.93
C GLY A 90 -6.16 4.17 -13.92
N ASN A 91 -7.06 5.07 -13.56
CA ASN A 91 -6.84 6.07 -12.52
C ASN A 91 -7.96 6.00 -11.49
N SER A 92 -7.63 6.24 -10.22
CA SER A 92 -8.57 6.30 -9.11
C SER A 92 -8.69 7.70 -8.54
N LEU A 93 -9.93 8.16 -8.35
CA LEU A 93 -10.22 9.32 -7.50
C LEU A 93 -10.02 8.92 -6.04
N THR A 94 -9.44 9.82 -5.24
CA THR A 94 -8.96 9.49 -3.89
C THR A 94 -9.70 10.22 -2.77
N HIS A 95 -10.55 11.21 -3.07
CA HIS A 95 -11.21 12.04 -2.05
C HIS A 95 -11.92 11.22 -0.97
N SER A 96 -11.89 11.71 0.27
CA SER A 96 -12.63 11.13 1.39
C SER A 96 -14.06 11.66 1.47
N TYR A 97 -14.85 11.14 2.42
CA TYR A 97 -16.23 11.60 2.61
C TYR A 97 -16.34 13.09 2.94
N ASN A 98 -15.40 13.63 3.68
CA ASN A 98 -15.47 14.99 4.23
C ASN A 98 -14.40 15.95 3.66
N ASN A 99 -13.56 15.51 2.72
CA ASN A 99 -12.47 16.34 2.19
C ASN A 99 -12.15 16.01 0.73
N ILE A 100 -11.69 17.01 -0.03
CA ILE A 100 -11.22 16.84 -1.42
C ILE A 100 -9.91 16.05 -1.50
N TYR A 101 -9.13 16.01 -0.41
CA TYR A 101 -7.97 15.11 -0.26
C TYR A 101 -8.21 14.13 0.89
N THR A 102 -7.74 12.92 0.73
CA THR A 102 -7.88 11.85 1.71
C THR A 102 -6.67 11.79 2.64
N ASP A 103 -6.82 11.07 3.76
CA ASP A 103 -5.69 10.42 4.43
C ASP A 103 -5.72 8.92 4.15
N SER A 104 -4.66 8.21 4.52
CA SER A 104 -4.53 6.77 4.26
C SER A 104 -5.66 5.97 4.92
N ALA A 105 -6.17 6.38 6.09
CA ALA A 105 -7.26 5.70 6.77
C ALA A 105 -8.57 5.72 5.97
N ALA A 106 -8.97 6.87 5.46
CA ALA A 106 -10.20 7.02 4.68
C ALA A 106 -10.06 6.37 3.29
N SER A 107 -8.90 6.46 2.64
CA SER A 107 -8.68 5.82 1.35
C SER A 107 -8.66 4.30 1.47
N ALA A 108 -7.91 3.75 2.41
CA ALA A 108 -7.87 2.30 2.63
C ALA A 108 -9.25 1.76 3.06
N THR A 109 -10.02 2.51 3.85
CA THR A 109 -11.42 2.16 4.15
C THR A 109 -12.26 2.03 2.89
N SER A 110 -12.07 2.91 1.90
CA SER A 110 -12.81 2.84 0.63
C SER A 110 -12.55 1.54 -0.10
N TRP A 111 -11.29 1.08 -0.17
CA TRP A 111 -10.96 -0.23 -0.76
C TRP A 111 -11.44 -1.39 0.09
N ALA A 112 -11.26 -1.29 1.41
CA ALA A 112 -11.59 -2.38 2.31
C ALA A 112 -13.09 -2.64 2.39
N THR A 113 -13.93 -1.59 2.35
CA THR A 113 -15.39 -1.69 2.62
C THR A 113 -16.30 -1.26 1.47
N GLY A 114 -15.75 -0.63 0.42
CA GLY A 114 -16.54 -0.03 -0.67
C GLY A 114 -17.29 1.25 -0.27
N ILE A 115 -16.97 1.85 0.89
CA ILE A 115 -17.70 3.00 1.43
C ILE A 115 -16.73 4.10 1.82
N LYS A 116 -17.03 5.36 1.44
CA LYS A 116 -16.26 6.53 1.87
C LYS A 116 -16.46 6.81 3.35
N THR A 117 -15.38 7.08 4.07
CA THR A 117 -15.41 7.54 5.47
C THR A 117 -14.70 8.88 5.63
N LYS A 118 -14.73 9.42 6.85
CA LYS A 118 -14.02 10.65 7.20
C LYS A 118 -12.53 10.36 7.35
N ASN A 119 -11.70 11.34 7.04
CA ASN A 119 -10.27 11.27 7.35
C ASN A 119 -10.06 10.86 8.81
N LYS A 120 -9.06 9.99 9.03
CA LYS A 120 -8.65 9.39 10.32
C LYS A 120 -9.54 8.26 10.83
N PHE A 121 -10.69 7.98 10.23
CA PHE A 121 -11.58 6.88 10.60
C PHE A 121 -11.20 5.61 9.84
N LEU A 122 -11.26 4.47 10.51
CA LEU A 122 -10.98 3.15 9.96
C LEU A 122 -12.25 2.32 9.92
N SER A 123 -12.73 2.03 8.72
CA SER A 123 -13.82 1.08 8.40
C SER A 123 -15.07 1.18 9.29
N ILE A 124 -15.30 2.34 9.91
CA ILE A 124 -16.57 2.65 10.56
C ILE A 124 -17.56 3.08 9.48
N THR A 125 -18.37 2.15 9.07
CA THR A 125 -19.42 2.34 8.09
C THR A 125 -20.67 1.60 8.57
N PRO A 126 -21.91 2.08 8.30
CA PRO A 126 -23.13 1.49 8.87
C PRO A 126 -23.29 0.00 8.61
N ASP A 127 -22.86 -0.49 7.43
CA ASP A 127 -23.02 -1.88 6.98
C ASP A 127 -21.72 -2.43 6.35
N GLY A 128 -20.62 -1.68 6.43
CA GLY A 128 -19.36 -2.03 5.76
C GLY A 128 -18.58 -3.10 6.50
N LYS A 129 -18.43 -4.25 5.86
CA LYS A 129 -17.46 -5.26 6.25
C LYS A 129 -16.22 -5.12 5.38
N ALA A 130 -15.05 -5.27 5.98
CA ALA A 130 -13.81 -5.29 5.23
C ALA A 130 -13.69 -6.55 4.35
N ILE A 131 -12.97 -6.45 3.23
CA ILE A 131 -12.75 -7.57 2.30
C ILE A 131 -12.36 -8.88 3.03
N PRO A 132 -11.39 -8.91 3.96
CA PRO A 132 -11.04 -10.14 4.67
C PRO A 132 -12.19 -10.75 5.48
N GLU A 133 -13.08 -9.93 6.05
CA GLU A 133 -14.25 -10.40 6.79
C GLU A 133 -15.29 -11.03 5.85
N ILE A 134 -15.51 -10.43 4.67
CA ILE A 134 -16.37 -10.98 3.62
C ILE A 134 -15.80 -12.30 3.11
N LEU A 135 -14.50 -12.31 2.81
CA LEU A 135 -13.81 -13.44 2.21
C LEU A 135 -13.65 -14.62 3.17
N SER A 136 -13.47 -14.38 4.47
CA SER A 136 -13.41 -15.46 5.45
C SER A 136 -14.70 -16.30 5.47
N ASN A 137 -15.86 -15.64 5.33
CA ASN A 137 -17.16 -16.31 5.22
C ASN A 137 -17.35 -17.05 3.88
N LYS A 138 -16.50 -16.79 2.89
CA LYS A 138 -16.50 -17.45 1.56
C LYS A 138 -15.36 -18.49 1.43
N GLY A 139 -14.71 -18.85 2.54
CA GLY A 139 -13.67 -19.90 2.54
C GLY A 139 -12.31 -19.43 1.99
N TYR A 140 -11.99 -18.14 2.11
CA TYR A 140 -10.67 -17.59 1.79
C TYR A 140 -9.84 -17.39 3.05
N ILE A 141 -8.52 -17.40 2.88
CA ILE A 141 -7.58 -16.92 3.91
C ILE A 141 -7.01 -15.57 3.52
N SER A 142 -6.72 -14.71 4.50
CA SER A 142 -6.21 -13.38 4.24
C SER A 142 -4.92 -13.11 4.98
N GLY A 143 -4.02 -12.34 4.33
CA GLY A 143 -2.78 -11.87 4.89
C GLY A 143 -2.57 -10.38 4.63
N LEU A 144 -1.81 -9.74 5.52
CA LEU A 144 -1.41 -8.33 5.45
C LEU A 144 0.10 -8.19 5.60
N VAL A 145 0.69 -7.32 4.81
CA VAL A 145 2.10 -6.93 4.89
C VAL A 145 2.18 -5.43 4.84
N ALA A 146 3.01 -4.80 5.68
CA ALA A 146 3.27 -3.37 5.63
C ALA A 146 4.69 -3.04 6.09
N THR A 147 5.31 -2.01 5.53
CA THR A 147 6.59 -1.48 6.02
C THR A 147 6.41 -0.46 7.15
N SER A 148 5.19 -0.05 7.46
CA SER A 148 4.78 0.63 8.69
C SER A 148 4.53 -0.35 9.83
N SER A 149 4.01 0.13 10.98
CA SER A 149 3.33 -0.74 11.93
C SER A 149 2.16 -1.44 11.25
N ILE A 150 1.92 -2.70 11.61
CA ILE A 150 0.75 -3.44 11.08
C ILE A 150 -0.57 -2.89 11.63
N THR A 151 -0.50 -2.01 12.61
CA THR A 151 -1.61 -1.24 13.18
C THR A 151 -1.81 0.13 12.52
N HIS A 152 -0.90 0.53 11.61
CA HIS A 152 -1.03 1.76 10.84
C HIS A 152 -2.28 1.75 9.95
N ALA A 153 -2.67 2.93 9.49
CA ALA A 153 -3.97 3.18 8.87
C ALA A 153 -4.32 2.22 7.72
N THR A 154 -3.41 2.01 6.78
CA THR A 154 -3.71 1.21 5.57
C THR A 154 -3.95 -0.26 5.88
N PRO A 155 -3.05 -1.00 6.57
CA PRO A 155 -3.36 -2.38 6.95
C PRO A 155 -4.53 -2.47 7.92
N ALA A 156 -4.67 -1.52 8.86
CA ALA A 156 -5.73 -1.53 9.86
C ALA A 156 -7.14 -1.42 9.25
N ALA A 157 -7.32 -0.71 8.14
CA ALA A 157 -8.61 -0.59 7.46
C ALA A 157 -9.19 -1.94 6.99
N PHE A 158 -8.36 -2.96 6.83
CA PHE A 158 -8.78 -4.29 6.40
C PHE A 158 -9.28 -5.20 7.54
N TYR A 159 -9.23 -4.74 8.81
CA TYR A 159 -9.66 -5.55 9.96
C TYR A 159 -10.19 -4.75 11.15
N ALA A 160 -9.91 -3.46 11.25
CA ALA A 160 -10.30 -2.65 12.41
C ALA A 160 -11.43 -1.67 12.08
N HIS A 161 -12.37 -1.52 13.01
CA HIS A 161 -13.51 -0.61 12.95
C HIS A 161 -13.42 0.37 14.11
N ILE A 162 -12.80 1.55 13.87
CA ILE A 162 -12.51 2.51 14.93
C ILE A 162 -12.51 3.95 14.41
N ASP A 163 -12.92 4.89 15.26
CA ASP A 163 -13.09 6.32 14.96
C ASP A 163 -11.78 7.11 14.93
N SER A 164 -10.64 6.45 15.13
CA SER A 164 -9.32 7.10 15.06
C SER A 164 -8.20 6.11 14.77
N ARG A 165 -7.44 6.36 13.69
CA ARG A 165 -6.23 5.62 13.31
C ARG A 165 -5.11 5.68 14.37
N TYR A 166 -5.17 6.64 15.28
CA TYR A 166 -4.16 6.83 16.33
C TYR A 166 -4.39 5.96 17.57
N LYS A 167 -5.45 5.17 17.60
CA LYS A 167 -5.75 4.23 18.70
C LYS A 167 -5.09 2.87 18.45
N GLU A 168 -3.78 2.85 18.20
CA GLU A 168 -3.08 1.67 17.69
C GLU A 168 -3.13 0.45 18.63
N LYS A 169 -3.16 0.66 19.97
CA LYS A 169 -3.35 -0.45 20.92
C LYS A 169 -4.72 -1.11 20.82
N GLU A 170 -5.76 -0.33 20.56
CA GLU A 170 -7.11 -0.85 20.34
C GLU A 170 -7.20 -1.53 18.97
N ILE A 171 -6.53 -0.97 17.95
CA ILE A 171 -6.38 -1.57 16.62
C ILE A 171 -5.64 -2.91 16.71
N ALA A 172 -4.54 -2.98 17.46
CA ALA A 172 -3.81 -4.22 17.72
C ALA A 172 -4.69 -5.31 18.34
N SER A 173 -5.54 -4.93 19.30
CA SER A 173 -6.50 -5.88 19.90
C SER A 173 -7.50 -6.42 18.87
N GLN A 174 -8.00 -5.57 17.99
CA GLN A 174 -8.92 -6.01 16.91
C GLN A 174 -8.24 -6.93 15.88
N LEU A 175 -6.94 -6.75 15.60
CA LEU A 175 -6.19 -7.67 14.74
C LEU A 175 -6.16 -9.09 15.30
N LEU A 176 -5.95 -9.23 16.59
CA LEU A 176 -5.90 -10.57 17.23
C LEU A 176 -7.23 -11.31 17.11
N GLU A 177 -8.36 -10.59 17.15
CA GLU A 177 -9.72 -11.13 17.04
C GLU A 177 -10.18 -11.28 15.57
N SER A 178 -9.48 -10.66 14.62
CA SER A 178 -9.84 -10.62 13.21
C SER A 178 -9.66 -11.97 12.49
N PRO A 179 -10.29 -12.15 11.32
CA PRO A 179 -10.10 -13.33 10.48
C PRO A 179 -8.73 -13.39 9.78
N ILE A 180 -7.89 -12.38 9.91
CA ILE A 180 -6.56 -12.35 9.30
C ILE A 180 -5.70 -13.49 9.88
N LYS A 181 -5.06 -14.24 8.99
CA LYS A 181 -4.24 -15.40 9.39
C LYS A 181 -2.74 -15.13 9.36
N LEU A 182 -2.32 -14.14 8.58
CA LEU A 182 -0.92 -13.73 8.48
C LEU A 182 -0.83 -12.21 8.52
N SER A 183 0.01 -11.68 9.40
CA SER A 183 0.33 -10.24 9.44
C SER A 183 1.82 -10.07 9.64
N LEU A 184 2.46 -9.30 8.74
CA LEU A 184 3.91 -9.03 8.78
C LEU A 184 4.13 -7.51 8.68
N GLY A 185 4.81 -6.92 9.65
CA GLY A 185 5.10 -5.48 9.67
C GLY A 185 5.89 -5.07 10.90
N GLY A 186 5.84 -3.79 11.25
CA GLY A 186 6.29 -3.25 12.52
C GLY A 186 5.15 -3.19 13.54
N GLY A 187 5.33 -2.44 14.65
CA GLY A 187 4.31 -2.16 15.64
C GLY A 187 4.39 -2.98 16.92
N LEU A 188 5.56 -3.54 17.25
CA LEU A 188 5.75 -4.36 18.45
C LEU A 188 5.29 -3.65 19.72
N GLU A 189 5.48 -2.33 19.84
CA GLU A 189 5.10 -1.53 21.00
C GLU A 189 3.58 -1.42 21.24
N PHE A 190 2.75 -1.73 20.23
CA PHE A 190 1.30 -1.61 20.34
C PHE A 190 0.63 -2.90 20.82
N PHE A 191 1.34 -4.03 20.86
CA PHE A 191 0.80 -5.34 21.18
C PHE A 191 1.09 -5.79 22.60
N ASP A 192 0.10 -6.43 23.23
CA ASP A 192 0.30 -7.26 24.42
C ASP A 192 0.89 -8.61 23.97
N ILE A 193 2.19 -8.78 24.15
CA ILE A 193 2.94 -9.93 23.63
C ILE A 193 2.48 -11.26 24.23
N GLU A 194 2.02 -11.29 25.48
CA GLU A 194 1.51 -12.51 26.09
C GLU A 194 0.19 -12.93 25.41
N LYS A 195 -0.72 -12.00 25.15
CA LYS A 195 -1.94 -12.29 24.38
C LYS A 195 -1.63 -12.73 22.94
N VAL A 196 -0.62 -12.15 22.30
CA VAL A 196 -0.19 -12.58 20.96
C VAL A 196 0.17 -14.05 20.95
N LYS A 197 0.98 -14.51 21.93
CA LYS A 197 1.48 -15.88 22.01
C LYS A 197 0.38 -16.92 22.29
N GLU A 198 -0.78 -16.52 22.81
CA GLU A 198 -1.90 -17.44 23.06
C GLU A 198 -2.50 -18.03 21.78
N SER A 199 -2.50 -17.27 20.69
CA SER A 199 -3.20 -17.65 19.45
C SER A 199 -2.38 -17.52 18.17
N ASN A 200 -1.19 -16.90 18.24
CA ASN A 200 -0.33 -16.65 17.07
C ASN A 200 1.08 -17.20 17.28
N LEU A 201 1.71 -17.60 16.20
CA LEU A 201 3.16 -17.65 16.15
C LEU A 201 3.68 -16.21 16.03
N LEU A 202 4.35 -15.71 17.07
CA LEU A 202 5.07 -14.43 17.01
C LEU A 202 6.44 -14.64 16.36
N ILE A 203 6.77 -13.81 15.36
CA ILE A 203 8.07 -13.74 14.71
C ILE A 203 8.60 -12.31 14.85
N THR A 204 9.86 -12.18 15.30
CA THR A 204 10.55 -10.88 15.43
C THR A 204 11.89 -10.84 14.68
N ASP A 205 12.34 -11.99 14.19
CA ASP A 205 13.55 -12.12 13.36
C ASP A 205 13.17 -12.49 11.93
N MET A 206 13.69 -11.74 10.95
CA MET A 206 13.43 -11.99 9.52
C MET A 206 13.95 -13.38 9.05
N ASN A 207 14.92 -13.95 9.71
CA ASN A 207 15.45 -15.27 9.40
C ASN A 207 14.46 -16.42 9.69
N ASP A 208 13.38 -16.13 10.43
CA ASP A 208 12.33 -17.12 10.72
C ASP A 208 11.21 -17.10 9.66
N LEU A 209 11.24 -16.21 8.65
CA LEU A 209 10.17 -16.04 7.65
C LEU A 209 10.01 -17.18 6.64
N ASP A 210 10.91 -18.14 6.59
CA ASP A 210 10.83 -19.32 5.73
C ASP A 210 11.03 -20.64 6.51
N GLY A 211 11.17 -20.55 7.83
CA GLY A 211 11.40 -21.67 8.71
C GLY A 211 10.18 -22.59 8.84
N ASP A 212 10.44 -23.83 9.22
CA ASP A 212 9.43 -24.89 9.46
C ASP A 212 8.30 -24.44 10.40
N LYS A 213 8.63 -23.67 11.45
CA LYS A 213 7.63 -23.15 12.41
C LYS A 213 6.68 -22.17 11.74
N PHE A 214 7.22 -21.25 10.93
CA PHE A 214 6.44 -20.30 10.15
C PHE A 214 5.49 -21.04 9.20
N LEU A 215 6.01 -21.94 8.37
CA LEU A 215 5.21 -22.67 7.38
C LEU A 215 4.14 -23.57 8.00
N LYS A 216 4.36 -24.12 9.21
CA LYS A 216 3.39 -24.99 9.90
C LYS A 216 2.36 -24.21 10.74
N ALA A 217 2.62 -22.96 11.11
CA ALA A 217 1.74 -22.18 11.98
C ALA A 217 0.34 -22.01 11.38
N LYS A 218 -0.68 -21.94 12.23
CA LYS A 218 -2.08 -21.70 11.81
C LYS A 218 -2.40 -20.20 11.69
N LYS A 219 -1.78 -19.37 12.51
CA LYS A 219 -1.88 -17.92 12.51
C LYS A 219 -0.51 -17.34 12.87
N VAL A 220 -0.07 -16.31 12.12
CA VAL A 220 1.26 -15.71 12.27
C VAL A 220 1.14 -14.21 12.45
N LEU A 221 1.88 -13.67 13.40
CA LEU A 221 2.13 -12.25 13.57
C LEU A 221 3.64 -12.02 13.56
N GLY A 222 4.17 -11.38 12.51
CA GLY A 222 5.56 -10.95 12.41
C GLY A 222 5.67 -9.46 12.74
N LEU A 223 6.39 -9.12 13.80
CA LEU A 223 6.60 -7.76 14.28
C LEU A 223 8.11 -7.49 14.31
N PHE A 224 8.59 -6.75 13.32
CA PHE A 224 10.03 -6.63 13.07
C PHE A 224 10.64 -5.34 13.62
N ASP A 225 9.82 -4.40 14.09
CA ASP A 225 10.27 -3.18 14.75
C ASP A 225 9.23 -2.67 15.74
N GLU A 226 9.59 -1.71 16.60
CA GLU A 226 8.68 -1.15 17.61
C GLU A 226 7.50 -0.43 16.95
N ASP A 227 7.76 0.43 15.96
CA ASP A 227 6.77 1.11 15.12
C ASP A 227 6.98 0.71 13.65
N GLY A 228 7.19 1.62 12.71
CA GLY A 228 7.52 1.30 11.33
C GLY A 228 8.91 0.67 11.19
N ILE A 229 9.06 -0.19 10.18
CA ILE A 229 10.30 -0.94 9.96
C ILE A 229 11.42 -0.01 9.48
N ASN A 230 12.43 0.20 10.30
CA ASN A 230 13.62 0.93 9.90
C ASN A 230 14.42 0.14 8.86
N ARG A 231 14.76 0.77 7.74
CA ARG A 231 15.53 0.12 6.68
C ARG A 231 16.94 -0.22 7.15
N SER A 232 17.21 -1.48 7.31
CA SER A 232 18.51 -2.01 7.68
C SER A 232 18.69 -3.45 7.19
N SER A 233 19.92 -3.96 7.17
CA SER A 233 20.21 -5.33 6.75
C SER A 233 19.68 -6.41 7.70
N SER A 234 19.26 -6.04 8.91
CA SER A 234 18.70 -6.95 9.92
C SER A 234 17.17 -6.95 9.96
N LYS A 235 16.52 -6.12 9.15
CA LYS A 235 15.07 -6.00 9.08
C LYS A 235 14.57 -6.41 7.70
N PRO A 236 13.40 -7.06 7.60
CA PRO A 236 12.88 -7.47 6.30
C PRO A 236 12.41 -6.27 5.47
N THR A 237 12.54 -6.37 4.16
CA THR A 237 11.98 -5.43 3.19
C THR A 237 10.54 -5.82 2.85
N GLN A 238 9.80 -4.93 2.16
CA GLN A 238 8.47 -5.25 1.63
C GLN A 238 8.54 -6.50 0.75
N LEU A 239 9.52 -6.58 -0.14
CA LEU A 239 9.75 -7.73 -1.02
C LEU A 239 9.89 -9.03 -0.23
N GLN A 240 10.72 -9.05 0.81
CA GLN A 240 10.96 -10.27 1.60
C GLN A 240 9.72 -10.72 2.35
N MET A 241 9.01 -9.79 3.00
CA MET A 241 7.77 -10.09 3.71
C MET A 241 6.67 -10.55 2.75
N THR A 242 6.51 -9.88 1.61
CA THR A 242 5.49 -10.26 0.62
C THR A 242 5.76 -11.63 0.01
N LYS A 243 7.01 -11.94 -0.29
CA LYS A 243 7.41 -13.26 -0.77
C LYS A 243 7.10 -14.37 0.25
N ALA A 244 7.44 -14.13 1.52
CA ALA A 244 7.13 -15.07 2.61
C ALA A 244 5.61 -15.24 2.78
N ALA A 245 4.85 -14.14 2.72
CA ALA A 245 3.38 -14.14 2.80
C ALA A 245 2.75 -14.94 1.66
N LEU A 246 3.19 -14.75 0.42
CA LEU A 246 2.69 -15.51 -0.74
C LEU A 246 2.97 -17.00 -0.62
N ASN A 247 4.17 -17.37 -0.20
CA ASN A 247 4.52 -18.79 0.02
C ASN A 247 3.63 -19.42 1.09
N TRP A 248 3.44 -18.73 2.21
CA TRP A 248 2.60 -19.21 3.31
C TRP A 248 1.13 -19.32 2.89
N LEU A 249 0.54 -18.26 2.33
CA LEU A 249 -0.87 -18.20 1.93
C LEU A 249 -1.19 -19.24 0.85
N SER A 250 -0.35 -19.37 -0.16
CA SER A 250 -0.53 -20.38 -1.22
C SER A 250 -0.48 -21.81 -0.68
N SER A 251 0.49 -22.10 0.20
CA SER A 251 0.59 -23.40 0.85
C SER A 251 -0.64 -23.69 1.71
N LYS A 252 -1.09 -22.74 2.53
CA LYS A 252 -2.25 -22.92 3.41
C LYS A 252 -3.56 -23.04 2.64
N ALA A 253 -3.76 -22.23 1.59
CA ALA A 253 -4.94 -22.31 0.75
C ALA A 253 -5.09 -23.70 0.12
N ASN A 254 -4.00 -24.26 -0.38
CA ASN A 254 -3.98 -25.60 -0.96
C ASN A 254 -4.21 -26.70 0.08
N LEU A 255 -3.48 -26.68 1.20
CA LEU A 255 -3.56 -27.69 2.25
C LEU A 255 -4.93 -27.73 2.93
N ASN A 256 -5.55 -26.57 3.12
CA ASN A 256 -6.83 -26.44 3.83
C ASN A 256 -8.04 -26.44 2.88
N SER A 257 -7.82 -26.70 1.59
CA SER A 257 -8.89 -26.70 0.57
C SER A 257 -9.70 -25.41 0.53
N CYS A 258 -9.01 -24.26 0.73
CA CYS A 258 -9.65 -22.95 0.65
C CYS A 258 -10.01 -22.60 -0.81
N ASN A 259 -10.96 -21.69 -0.98
CA ASN A 259 -11.31 -21.15 -2.30
C ASN A 259 -10.20 -20.31 -2.91
N GLY A 260 -9.32 -19.75 -2.10
CA GLY A 260 -8.17 -18.96 -2.48
C GLY A 260 -7.64 -18.13 -1.32
N PHE A 261 -6.87 -17.11 -1.65
CA PHE A 261 -6.35 -16.14 -0.65
C PHE A 261 -6.49 -14.68 -1.12
N PHE A 262 -6.51 -13.79 -0.14
CA PHE A 262 -6.33 -12.35 -0.31
C PHE A 262 -5.05 -11.91 0.40
N LEU A 263 -4.20 -11.17 -0.29
CA LEU A 263 -3.00 -10.54 0.28
C LEU A 263 -3.03 -9.05 -0.02
N MET A 264 -2.97 -8.22 1.00
CA MET A 264 -2.60 -6.81 0.88
C MET A 264 -1.14 -6.65 1.29
N SER A 265 -0.37 -5.91 0.48
CA SER A 265 1.03 -5.57 0.77
C SER A 265 1.30 -4.10 0.53
N GLU A 266 1.83 -3.40 1.51
CA GLU A 266 2.02 -1.96 1.48
C GLU A 266 3.49 -1.56 1.60
N GLY A 267 3.94 -0.69 0.67
CA GLY A 267 5.14 0.11 0.80
C GLY A 267 4.80 1.45 1.42
N SER A 268 4.73 1.49 2.75
CA SER A 268 4.19 2.61 3.52
C SER A 268 5.11 3.84 3.54
N GLN A 269 6.43 3.63 3.42
CA GLN A 269 7.42 4.68 3.70
C GLN A 269 7.74 5.57 2.48
N ILE A 270 7.15 5.30 1.33
CA ILE A 270 7.17 6.22 0.18
C ILE A 270 6.46 7.52 0.55
N ASP A 271 5.33 7.42 1.26
CA ASP A 271 4.57 8.54 1.80
C ASP A 271 5.39 9.34 2.83
N TRP A 272 5.99 8.65 3.80
CA TRP A 272 6.77 9.32 4.85
C TRP A 272 7.92 10.15 4.28
N ALA A 273 8.68 9.56 3.33
CA ALA A 273 9.73 10.29 2.62
C ALA A 273 9.18 11.47 1.81
N SER A 274 8.00 11.33 1.23
CA SER A 274 7.33 12.40 0.48
C SER A 274 6.81 13.52 1.40
N HIS A 275 6.33 13.21 2.60
CA HIS A 275 5.98 14.17 3.64
C HIS A 275 7.20 15.00 4.08
N ASP A 276 8.35 14.37 4.22
CA ASP A 276 9.63 15.01 4.54
C ASP A 276 10.24 15.74 3.34
N ASN A 277 9.61 15.63 2.17
CA ASN A 277 10.13 16.13 0.90
C ASN A 277 11.56 15.62 0.63
N ASP A 278 11.81 14.33 0.88
CA ASP A 278 13.08 13.64 0.67
C ASP A 278 12.98 12.72 -0.56
N ALA A 279 13.34 13.26 -1.71
CA ALA A 279 13.25 12.54 -2.98
C ALA A 279 14.23 11.35 -3.06
N ALA A 280 15.37 11.43 -2.37
CA ALA A 280 16.35 10.36 -2.39
C ALA A 280 15.84 9.13 -1.61
N THR A 281 15.33 9.34 -0.40
CA THR A 281 14.70 8.27 0.41
C THR A 281 13.45 7.73 -0.28
N MET A 282 12.59 8.59 -0.83
CA MET A 282 11.41 8.18 -1.59
C MET A 282 11.77 7.23 -2.74
N VAL A 283 12.82 7.51 -3.51
CA VAL A 283 13.29 6.63 -4.60
C VAL A 283 13.78 5.28 -4.07
N VAL A 284 14.43 5.25 -2.92
CA VAL A 284 14.90 4.00 -2.29
C VAL A 284 13.73 3.13 -1.84
N GLU A 285 12.71 3.73 -1.20
CA GLU A 285 11.49 3.03 -0.77
C GLU A 285 10.70 2.52 -1.98
N PHE A 286 10.54 3.37 -3.01
CA PHE A 286 9.87 2.99 -4.25
C PHE A 286 10.58 1.84 -4.97
N LYS A 287 11.89 1.74 -4.89
CA LYS A 287 12.64 0.63 -5.51
C LYS A 287 12.28 -0.73 -4.89
N ASP A 288 12.12 -0.82 -3.58
CA ASP A 288 11.66 -2.04 -2.91
C ASP A 288 10.21 -2.38 -3.30
N PHE A 289 9.36 -1.36 -3.37
CA PHE A 289 8.00 -1.46 -3.87
C PHE A 289 7.94 -2.02 -5.31
N ASP A 290 8.72 -1.48 -6.24
CA ASP A 290 8.75 -1.94 -7.62
C ASP A 290 9.34 -3.36 -7.77
N GLN A 291 10.33 -3.71 -6.95
CA GLN A 291 10.83 -5.08 -6.87
C GLN A 291 9.79 -6.06 -6.32
N THR A 292 8.95 -5.61 -5.40
CA THR A 292 7.80 -6.38 -4.88
C THR A 292 6.77 -6.62 -5.99
N ILE A 293 6.49 -5.61 -6.82
CA ILE A 293 5.62 -5.74 -7.99
C ILE A 293 6.21 -6.75 -8.99
N ALA A 294 7.49 -6.66 -9.30
CA ALA A 294 8.15 -7.61 -10.20
C ALA A 294 7.99 -9.05 -9.73
N MET A 295 8.24 -9.32 -8.45
CA MET A 295 8.08 -10.64 -7.84
C MET A 295 6.61 -11.11 -7.89
N ALA A 296 5.65 -10.21 -7.63
CA ALA A 296 4.24 -10.56 -7.71
C ALA A 296 3.78 -10.84 -9.16
N MET A 297 4.31 -10.12 -10.16
CA MET A 297 4.07 -10.43 -11.57
C MET A 297 4.61 -11.81 -11.97
N ASP A 298 5.81 -12.15 -11.53
CA ASP A 298 6.38 -13.50 -11.75
C ASP A 298 5.50 -14.59 -11.09
N PHE A 299 4.97 -14.31 -9.89
CA PHE A 299 4.03 -15.20 -9.23
C PHE A 299 2.74 -15.39 -10.05
N VAL A 300 2.12 -14.31 -10.55
CA VAL A 300 0.91 -14.36 -11.37
C VAL A 300 1.17 -15.12 -12.67
N THR A 301 2.29 -14.87 -13.34
CA THR A 301 2.69 -15.59 -14.56
C THR A 301 2.78 -17.10 -14.35
N SER A 302 3.29 -17.53 -13.19
CA SER A 302 3.44 -18.93 -12.83
C SER A 302 2.15 -19.57 -12.33
N ASN A 303 1.40 -18.87 -11.48
CA ASN A 303 0.19 -19.39 -10.82
C ASN A 303 -1.03 -19.39 -11.74
N LYS A 304 -1.18 -18.39 -12.61
CA LYS A 304 -2.28 -18.18 -13.59
C LYS A 304 -3.70 -18.05 -13.02
N GLU A 305 -3.88 -18.14 -11.71
CA GLU A 305 -5.17 -18.04 -11.02
C GLU A 305 -5.23 -16.83 -10.07
N THR A 306 -4.29 -15.90 -10.22
CA THR A 306 -4.13 -14.75 -9.32
C THR A 306 -4.31 -13.44 -10.07
N LEU A 307 -5.16 -12.55 -9.55
CA LEU A 307 -5.28 -11.16 -9.95
C LEU A 307 -4.33 -10.32 -9.09
N LEU A 308 -3.44 -9.59 -9.71
CA LEU A 308 -2.58 -8.59 -9.10
C LEU A 308 -3.13 -7.21 -9.40
N LEU A 309 -3.35 -6.43 -8.35
CA LEU A 309 -3.67 -5.01 -8.41
C LEU A 309 -2.57 -4.21 -7.71
N VAL A 310 -2.16 -3.10 -8.33
CA VAL A 310 -1.21 -2.15 -7.74
C VAL A 310 -1.85 -0.77 -7.80
N THR A 311 -1.87 -0.05 -6.67
CA THR A 311 -2.42 1.29 -6.60
C THR A 311 -1.74 2.11 -5.49
N ALA A 312 -2.20 3.34 -5.30
CA ALA A 312 -1.84 4.21 -4.20
C ALA A 312 -3.11 4.75 -3.53
N ASP A 313 -3.02 5.15 -2.29
CA ASP A 313 -4.10 5.75 -1.54
C ASP A 313 -4.30 7.24 -1.88
N HIS A 314 -3.21 7.96 -2.10
CA HIS A 314 -3.13 9.37 -2.54
C HIS A 314 -1.74 9.66 -3.11
N GLU A 315 -1.55 10.86 -3.59
CA GLU A 315 -0.24 11.45 -3.84
C GLU A 315 0.17 12.30 -2.64
N THR A 316 1.47 12.32 -2.32
CA THR A 316 2.04 13.11 -1.24
C THR A 316 3.14 14.03 -1.74
N GLY A 317 3.17 15.26 -1.20
CA GLY A 317 4.24 16.23 -1.41
C GLY A 317 4.06 17.13 -2.62
N GLY A 318 3.13 16.84 -3.54
CA GLY A 318 2.96 17.60 -4.78
C GLY A 318 4.26 17.66 -5.58
N LEU A 319 4.95 16.51 -5.72
CA LEU A 319 6.24 16.39 -6.39
C LEU A 319 6.16 16.84 -7.84
N GLN A 320 7.13 17.64 -8.29
CA GLN A 320 7.25 18.12 -9.66
C GLN A 320 8.65 17.83 -10.20
N ILE A 321 8.74 17.33 -11.42
CA ILE A 321 9.98 17.12 -12.15
C ILE A 321 10.13 18.28 -13.14
N LEU A 322 11.12 19.17 -12.92
CA LEU A 322 11.14 20.47 -13.57
C LEU A 322 12.12 20.54 -14.77
N SER A 323 13.33 20.03 -14.59
CA SER A 323 14.37 20.16 -15.61
C SER A 323 15.49 19.15 -15.39
N GLN A 324 16.25 18.91 -16.43
CA GLN A 324 17.50 18.13 -16.39
C GLN A 324 18.69 19.06 -16.58
N LYS A 325 19.77 18.79 -15.84
CA LYS A 325 21.08 19.41 -16.04
C LYS A 325 22.15 18.33 -15.86
N ASN A 326 22.91 18.05 -16.92
CA ASN A 326 23.87 16.94 -16.97
C ASN A 326 23.18 15.62 -16.57
N ASP A 327 23.71 14.91 -15.60
CA ASP A 327 23.24 13.61 -15.13
C ASP A 327 22.27 13.72 -13.92
N THR A 328 21.65 14.89 -13.73
CA THR A 328 20.69 15.11 -12.65
C THR A 328 19.39 15.71 -13.16
N VAL A 329 18.28 15.35 -12.50
CA VAL A 329 17.00 16.04 -12.64
C VAL A 329 16.75 16.91 -11.42
N LYS A 330 16.24 18.12 -11.69
CA LYS A 330 15.76 19.04 -10.67
C LYS A 330 14.32 18.70 -10.36
N VAL A 331 14.04 18.45 -9.06
CA VAL A 331 12.69 18.25 -8.55
C VAL A 331 12.32 19.33 -7.56
N GLN A 332 11.02 19.52 -7.38
CA GLN A 332 10.46 20.50 -6.45
C GLN A 332 9.23 19.91 -5.79
N TRP A 333 9.10 20.12 -4.49
CA TRP A 333 7.94 19.76 -3.71
C TRP A 333 7.00 20.95 -3.54
N GLY A 334 5.71 20.72 -3.70
CA GLY A 334 4.67 21.75 -3.57
C GLY A 334 4.09 21.87 -2.17
N THR A 335 4.18 20.80 -1.38
CA THR A 335 3.62 20.72 -0.02
C THR A 335 4.33 19.65 0.80
N GLY A 336 4.16 19.64 2.11
CA GLY A 336 4.49 18.51 2.97
C GLY A 336 3.23 17.69 3.36
N SER A 337 2.20 17.69 2.52
CA SER A 337 0.91 17.03 2.78
C SER A 337 0.42 16.29 1.54
N HIS A 338 -0.72 15.62 1.66
CA HIS A 338 -1.35 14.92 0.53
C HIS A 338 -1.94 15.92 -0.48
N THR A 339 -2.09 15.45 -1.72
CA THR A 339 -2.80 16.18 -2.77
C THR A 339 -4.05 15.43 -3.21
N SER A 340 -4.90 16.08 -4.00
CA SER A 340 -6.14 15.50 -4.53
C SER A 340 -5.99 14.94 -5.95
N ILE A 341 -4.76 14.78 -6.43
CA ILE A 341 -4.48 14.24 -7.77
C ILE A 341 -4.89 12.77 -7.81
N PRO A 342 -5.58 12.31 -8.86
CA PRO A 342 -5.87 10.90 -9.05
C PRO A 342 -4.58 10.06 -9.10
N VAL A 343 -4.64 8.85 -8.59
CA VAL A 343 -3.52 7.91 -8.57
C VAL A 343 -3.72 6.78 -9.57
N GLY A 344 -2.63 6.14 -10.00
CA GLY A 344 -2.67 5.02 -10.93
C GLY A 344 -3.28 3.76 -10.30
N VAL A 345 -4.03 3.01 -11.11
CA VAL A 345 -4.46 1.64 -10.82
C VAL A 345 -3.91 0.76 -11.92
N TYR A 346 -3.10 -0.21 -11.55
CA TYR A 346 -2.47 -1.13 -12.48
C TYR A 346 -2.96 -2.55 -12.19
N ALA A 347 -3.20 -3.33 -13.23
CA ALA A 347 -3.74 -4.66 -13.05
C ALA A 347 -3.07 -5.68 -13.96
N TYR A 348 -2.90 -6.92 -13.46
CA TYR A 348 -2.34 -8.03 -14.20
C TYR A 348 -2.94 -9.36 -13.71
N GLY A 349 -3.26 -10.26 -14.63
CA GLY A 349 -3.82 -11.57 -14.34
C GLY A 349 -5.26 -11.74 -14.84
N PRO A 350 -5.92 -12.85 -14.50
CA PRO A 350 -7.31 -13.09 -14.87
C PRO A 350 -8.21 -12.00 -14.27
N GLY A 351 -9.12 -11.46 -15.09
CA GLY A 351 -10.04 -10.39 -14.71
C GLY A 351 -9.43 -8.98 -14.68
N ALA A 352 -8.12 -8.81 -14.96
CA ALA A 352 -7.42 -7.52 -14.87
C ALA A 352 -7.97 -6.45 -15.84
N HIS A 353 -8.53 -6.84 -16.98
CA HIS A 353 -8.98 -5.94 -18.05
C HIS A 353 -10.07 -4.95 -17.63
N VAL A 354 -10.80 -5.21 -16.54
CA VAL A 354 -11.85 -4.31 -16.05
C VAL A 354 -11.29 -3.10 -15.30
N PHE A 355 -10.06 -3.17 -14.77
CA PHE A 355 -9.41 -2.10 -14.01
C PHE A 355 -8.79 -1.04 -14.93
N THR A 356 -9.60 -0.41 -15.77
CA THR A 356 -9.18 0.60 -16.75
C THR A 356 -10.08 1.82 -16.71
N GLY A 357 -9.59 2.96 -17.21
CA GLY A 357 -10.34 4.21 -17.17
C GLY A 357 -10.25 4.93 -15.84
N LEU A 358 -11.21 5.83 -15.58
CA LEU A 358 -11.30 6.56 -14.31
C LEU A 358 -12.35 5.90 -13.43
N MET A 359 -11.98 5.59 -12.21
CA MET A 359 -12.84 4.96 -11.21
C MET A 359 -12.78 5.73 -9.89
N ASP A 360 -13.74 5.52 -9.02
CA ASP A 360 -13.65 5.93 -7.62
C ASP A 360 -12.89 4.86 -6.81
N ASN A 361 -12.20 5.22 -5.73
CA ASN A 361 -11.49 4.24 -4.93
C ASN A 361 -12.43 3.20 -4.26
N THR A 362 -13.72 3.52 -4.08
CA THR A 362 -14.73 2.56 -3.64
C THR A 362 -15.05 1.49 -4.69
N ASP A 363 -14.92 1.80 -5.98
CA ASP A 363 -15.21 0.85 -7.06
C ASP A 363 -14.27 -0.35 -7.01
N ILE A 364 -13.01 -0.14 -6.58
CA ILE A 364 -11.99 -1.20 -6.48
C ILE A 364 -12.46 -2.34 -5.56
N HIS A 365 -13.13 -2.01 -4.45
CA HIS A 365 -13.74 -3.01 -3.56
C HIS A 365 -14.72 -3.93 -4.30
N TYR A 366 -15.68 -3.33 -4.98
CA TYR A 366 -16.72 -4.08 -5.69
C TYR A 366 -16.14 -4.87 -6.86
N MET A 367 -15.20 -4.28 -7.61
CA MET A 367 -14.53 -4.96 -8.71
C MET A 367 -13.72 -6.18 -8.24
N ILE A 368 -13.07 -6.12 -7.08
CA ILE A 368 -12.39 -7.27 -6.45
C ILE A 368 -13.40 -8.36 -6.10
N LEU A 369 -14.49 -8.00 -5.44
CA LEU A 369 -15.52 -8.98 -5.03
C LEU A 369 -16.20 -9.61 -6.23
N ASP A 370 -16.55 -8.85 -7.26
CA ASP A 370 -17.16 -9.35 -8.50
C ASP A 370 -16.23 -10.30 -9.25
N ALA A 371 -14.92 -10.00 -9.28
CA ALA A 371 -13.92 -10.90 -9.89
C ALA A 371 -13.91 -12.27 -9.21
N ILE A 372 -14.01 -12.30 -7.88
CA ILE A 372 -14.04 -13.52 -7.08
C ILE A 372 -15.39 -14.25 -7.18
N GLU A 373 -16.51 -13.55 -7.05
CA GLU A 373 -17.87 -14.14 -7.06
C GLU A 373 -18.18 -14.86 -8.36
N SER A 374 -17.70 -14.32 -9.46
CA SER A 374 -17.86 -14.94 -10.77
C SER A 374 -17.03 -16.21 -10.97
N SER A 375 -16.18 -16.61 -10.05
CA SER A 375 -15.34 -17.82 -10.14
C SER A 375 -16.06 -19.14 -9.81
N GLY A 376 -17.37 -19.11 -9.49
CA GLY A 376 -18.15 -20.31 -9.17
C GLY A 376 -17.77 -20.93 -7.83
N LEU A 377 -17.79 -20.13 -6.78
CA LEU A 377 -17.42 -20.53 -5.42
C LEU A 377 -18.18 -21.76 -4.94
N LYS A 378 -17.46 -22.79 -4.53
CA LYS A 378 -18.04 -23.87 -3.73
C LYS A 378 -18.21 -23.37 -2.30
N PRO A 379 -19.30 -23.72 -1.58
CA PRO A 379 -19.42 -23.46 -0.15
C PRO A 379 -18.42 -24.38 0.58
N LEU A 380 -17.17 -23.98 0.66
CA LEU A 380 -16.13 -24.68 1.40
C LEU A 380 -15.75 -23.85 2.62
N VAL A 381 -15.88 -24.46 3.78
CA VAL A 381 -15.22 -23.97 4.99
C VAL A 381 -13.74 -24.25 4.80
N CYS A 382 -12.94 -23.21 4.65
CA CYS A 382 -11.49 -23.32 4.75
C CYS A 382 -11.19 -23.95 6.11
N SER A 383 -10.74 -25.19 6.13
CA SER A 383 -10.51 -25.92 7.39
C SER A 383 -9.39 -25.22 8.16
N ASN A 384 -9.72 -24.74 9.37
CA ASN A 384 -8.80 -24.05 10.27
C ASN A 384 -7.68 -24.96 10.83
#